data_fb4f8aa0675a729f7fa2baa2f8cad0c0
#
_entry.id   fb4f8aa0675a729f7fa2baa2f8cad0c0
#
_cell.length_a   1.000
_cell.length_b   1.000
_cell.length_c   1.000
_cell.angle_alpha   90.00
_cell.angle_beta   90.00
_cell.angle_gamma   90.00
#
_symmetry.space_group_name_H-M   'P 1'
#
loop_
_entity.id
_entity.type
_entity.pdbx_description
1 polymer ?
#
loop_
_entity_poly.entity_id
_entity_poly.type
_entity_poly.pdbx_seq_one_letter_code
_entity_poly.pdbx_strand_id
1 'polypeptide(L)'
;MTTTDPNIDTFDFYIYPREVGAAKRILLHNLGACILDAAGLSAARRGFGMNDMHARGRAWVVSRMMMKIAKWPHEYETVKISTWVSAIGRVASTRLFAIEDLDGNLMATASTLWSIIDTTTRHMVDLIETTDLSQYKTTHPSIGVQTPHRIEIPRHLEAPTIESSHAVVYTDIDMNRHVNSMKYLQWAIDSIPIDYLLTHAPTECHINFTHEALPHQTIAINRYDIDENNHLFDLKNTQGRTCCRISLTYDA
;
A
#
# COMPACT_ATOMS: atom_id res chain seq x y z
N MET A 1 -13.99 2.68 31.35
CA MET A 1 -14.62 2.58 30.03
C MET A 1 -13.80 3.45 29.09
N THR A 2 -12.91 2.87 28.33
CA THR A 2 -12.20 3.58 27.27
C THR A 2 -13.24 3.86 26.18
N THR A 3 -13.67 5.10 26.05
CA THR A 3 -14.49 5.53 24.90
C THR A 3 -13.63 5.36 23.66
N THR A 4 -13.93 4.34 22.86
CA THR A 4 -13.32 4.17 21.54
C THR A 4 -13.70 5.39 20.70
N ASP A 5 -12.71 6.06 20.12
CA ASP A 5 -12.93 7.19 19.20
C ASP A 5 -13.84 6.70 18.04
N PRO A 6 -15.01 7.30 17.81
CA PRO A 6 -15.94 6.87 16.75
C PRO A 6 -15.38 7.02 15.34
N ASN A 7 -14.26 7.73 15.19
CA ASN A 7 -13.58 7.93 13.91
C ASN A 7 -12.52 6.86 13.62
N ILE A 8 -12.31 5.91 14.53
CA ILE A 8 -11.45 4.75 14.32
C ILE A 8 -12.32 3.54 13.98
N ASP A 9 -12.10 2.93 12.82
CA ASP A 9 -12.70 1.66 12.47
C ASP A 9 -11.70 0.53 12.67
N THR A 10 -12.18 -0.59 13.18
CA THR A 10 -11.39 -1.81 13.35
C THR A 10 -12.06 -2.96 12.59
N PHE A 11 -11.25 -3.77 11.92
CA PHE A 11 -11.66 -4.94 11.15
C PHE A 11 -10.76 -6.11 11.47
N ASP A 12 -11.34 -7.30 11.53
CA ASP A 12 -10.61 -8.54 11.72
C ASP A 12 -10.29 -9.19 10.37
N PHE A 13 -9.02 -9.58 10.18
CA PHE A 13 -8.54 -10.29 9.00
C PHE A 13 -7.94 -11.62 9.43
N TYR A 14 -8.54 -12.71 8.95
CA TYR A 14 -8.03 -14.05 9.17
C TYR A 14 -7.01 -14.39 8.08
N ILE A 15 -5.82 -14.85 8.48
CA ILE A 15 -4.73 -15.17 7.55
C ILE A 15 -4.84 -16.62 7.10
N TYR A 16 -5.21 -16.80 5.85
CA TYR A 16 -5.31 -18.14 5.25
C TYR A 16 -3.94 -18.64 4.78
N PRO A 17 -3.72 -20.00 4.75
CA PRO A 17 -2.47 -20.58 4.24
C PRO A 17 -2.07 -20.10 2.83
N ARG A 18 -3.04 -19.81 1.96
CA ARG A 18 -2.79 -19.29 0.60
C ARG A 18 -2.18 -17.89 0.58
N GLU A 19 -2.25 -17.15 1.68
CA GLU A 19 -1.74 -15.78 1.81
C GLU A 19 -0.31 -15.76 2.38
N VAL A 20 0.18 -16.94 2.80
CA VAL A 20 1.47 -17.14 3.46
C VAL A 20 2.49 -17.70 2.47
N GLY A 21 3.72 -17.18 2.50
CA GLY A 21 4.81 -17.61 1.65
C GLY A 21 5.64 -18.75 2.27
N ALA A 22 6.68 -19.18 1.55
CA ALA A 22 7.57 -20.27 1.96
C ALA A 22 8.31 -19.98 3.28
N ALA A 23 8.50 -18.70 3.64
CA ALA A 23 9.07 -18.28 4.93
C ALA A 23 8.05 -18.33 6.10
N LYS A 24 6.86 -18.96 5.90
CA LYS A 24 5.78 -19.15 6.88
C LYS A 24 5.24 -17.85 7.50
N ARG A 25 5.33 -16.74 6.80
CA ARG A 25 4.74 -15.44 7.15
C ARG A 25 3.85 -14.95 6.02
N ILE A 26 2.88 -14.10 6.33
CA ILE A 26 2.04 -13.48 5.30
C ILE A 26 2.92 -12.82 4.24
N LEU A 27 2.58 -12.98 2.97
CA LEU A 27 3.27 -12.27 1.89
C LEU A 27 3.03 -10.77 2.02
N LEU A 28 4.08 -9.96 1.85
CA LEU A 28 4.00 -8.51 2.10
C LEU A 28 2.91 -7.82 1.27
N HIS A 29 2.71 -8.24 0.02
CA HIS A 29 1.64 -7.71 -0.83
C HIS A 29 0.24 -8.09 -0.33
N ASN A 30 0.07 -9.25 0.33
CA ASN A 30 -1.20 -9.64 0.96
C ASN A 30 -1.46 -8.84 2.23
N LEU A 31 -0.43 -8.56 3.05
CA LEU A 31 -0.57 -7.64 4.18
C LEU A 31 -0.96 -6.23 3.70
N GLY A 32 -0.31 -5.75 2.62
CA GLY A 32 -0.68 -4.49 1.98
C GLY A 32 -2.11 -4.48 1.47
N ALA A 33 -2.61 -5.60 0.91
CA ALA A 33 -4.00 -5.74 0.48
C ALA A 33 -4.97 -5.64 1.66
N CYS A 34 -4.73 -6.34 2.77
CA CYS A 34 -5.56 -6.24 3.99
C CYS A 34 -5.65 -4.80 4.51
N ILE A 35 -4.54 -4.05 4.47
CA ILE A 35 -4.49 -2.63 4.87
C ILE A 35 -5.36 -1.77 3.94
N LEU A 36 -5.26 -1.96 2.62
CA LEU A 36 -6.08 -1.22 1.66
C LEU A 36 -7.57 -1.61 1.74
N ASP A 37 -7.88 -2.89 2.01
CA ASP A 37 -9.24 -3.36 2.23
C ASP A 37 -9.85 -2.72 3.49
N ALA A 38 -9.09 -2.61 4.59
CA ALA A 38 -9.53 -1.91 5.79
C ALA A 38 -9.86 -0.43 5.50
N ALA A 39 -9.06 0.25 4.66
CA ALA A 39 -9.37 1.61 4.21
C ALA A 39 -10.67 1.67 3.40
N GLY A 40 -10.85 0.73 2.46
CA GLY A 40 -12.05 0.62 1.62
C GLY A 40 -13.31 0.36 2.44
N LEU A 41 -13.26 -0.58 3.38
CA LEU A 41 -14.36 -0.90 4.31
C LEU A 41 -14.73 0.30 5.19
N SER A 42 -13.72 1.00 5.73
CA SER A 42 -13.92 2.22 6.52
C SER A 42 -14.59 3.33 5.70
N ALA A 43 -14.13 3.54 4.45
CA ALA A 43 -14.73 4.52 3.54
C ALA A 43 -16.18 4.15 3.19
N ALA A 44 -16.46 2.87 2.91
CA ALA A 44 -17.79 2.38 2.58
C ALA A 44 -18.80 2.59 3.73
N ARG A 45 -18.39 2.33 4.99
CA ARG A 45 -19.23 2.59 6.18
C ARG A 45 -19.67 4.05 6.31
N ARG A 46 -18.92 4.99 5.71
CA ARG A 46 -19.15 6.43 5.78
C ARG A 46 -19.70 7.05 4.50
N GLY A 47 -20.11 6.23 3.53
CA GLY A 47 -20.66 6.70 2.26
C GLY A 47 -19.62 7.31 1.30
N PHE A 48 -18.35 6.94 1.47
CA PHE A 48 -17.22 7.30 0.59
C PHE A 48 -16.58 6.09 -0.08
N GLY A 49 -17.23 4.92 -0.02
CA GLY A 49 -16.75 3.72 -0.66
C GLY A 49 -16.65 3.86 -2.18
N MET A 50 -16.09 2.85 -2.82
CA MET A 50 -15.85 2.87 -4.27
C MET A 50 -17.14 3.11 -5.06
N ASN A 51 -18.23 2.42 -4.71
CA ASN A 51 -19.52 2.58 -5.40
C ASN A 51 -20.11 3.97 -5.21
N ASP A 52 -20.02 4.55 -4.00
CA ASP A 52 -20.51 5.89 -3.70
C ASP A 52 -19.75 6.94 -4.50
N MET A 53 -18.44 6.77 -4.62
CA MET A 53 -17.58 7.68 -5.37
C MET A 53 -17.82 7.56 -6.87
N HIS A 54 -17.92 6.35 -7.41
CA HIS A 54 -18.23 6.12 -8.82
C HIS A 54 -19.59 6.71 -9.22
N ALA A 55 -20.61 6.59 -8.38
CA ALA A 55 -21.93 7.20 -8.61
C ALA A 55 -21.86 8.74 -8.71
N ARG A 56 -20.79 9.35 -8.14
CA ARG A 56 -20.53 10.80 -8.20
C ARG A 56 -19.52 11.18 -9.28
N GLY A 57 -19.13 10.26 -10.18
CA GLY A 57 -18.09 10.48 -11.18
C GLY A 57 -16.70 10.71 -10.58
N ARG A 58 -16.41 10.10 -9.43
CA ARG A 58 -15.17 10.25 -8.67
C ARG A 58 -14.53 8.90 -8.41
N ALA A 59 -13.21 8.89 -8.17
CA ALA A 59 -12.49 7.69 -7.75
C ALA A 59 -11.40 8.04 -6.74
N TRP A 60 -11.25 7.19 -5.72
CA TRP A 60 -10.10 7.24 -4.84
C TRP A 60 -8.86 6.68 -5.53
N VAL A 61 -7.74 7.36 -5.36
CA VAL A 61 -6.42 6.89 -5.78
C VAL A 61 -5.46 6.96 -4.60
N VAL A 62 -4.81 5.83 -4.30
CA VAL A 62 -3.68 5.80 -3.39
C VAL A 62 -2.43 6.25 -4.16
N SER A 63 -1.74 7.26 -3.64
CA SER A 63 -0.52 7.76 -4.27
C SER A 63 0.73 7.27 -3.58
N ARG A 64 0.66 7.00 -2.27
CA ARG A 64 1.80 6.50 -1.48
C ARG A 64 1.32 5.61 -0.36
N MET A 65 2.16 4.65 0.01
CA MET A 65 1.98 3.77 1.14
C MET A 65 3.32 3.57 1.85
N MET A 66 3.27 3.44 3.16
CA MET A 66 4.40 3.04 4.01
C MET A 66 3.91 2.00 4.99
N MET A 67 4.72 0.97 5.22
CA MET A 67 4.50 -0.06 6.24
C MET A 67 5.76 -0.23 7.06
N LYS A 68 5.62 -0.36 8.39
CA LYS A 68 6.66 -0.80 9.32
C LYS A 68 6.18 -2.06 10.01
N ILE A 69 6.98 -3.12 9.96
CA ILE A 69 6.61 -4.43 10.46
C ILE A 69 7.58 -4.81 11.59
N ALA A 70 7.04 -4.96 12.80
CA ALA A 70 7.79 -5.41 13.98
C ALA A 70 7.62 -6.92 14.22
N LYS A 71 6.45 -7.46 13.88
CA LYS A 71 6.12 -8.88 13.99
C LYS A 71 5.27 -9.31 12.80
N TRP A 72 5.61 -10.43 12.21
CA TRP A 72 4.89 -10.95 11.04
C TRP A 72 3.70 -11.80 11.46
N PRO A 73 2.51 -11.59 10.85
CA PRO A 73 1.39 -12.52 10.95
C PRO A 73 1.69 -13.85 10.24
N HIS A 74 1.20 -14.96 10.84
CA HIS A 74 1.33 -16.30 10.33
C HIS A 74 -0.01 -16.88 9.89
N GLU A 75 0.01 -18.05 9.26
CA GLU A 75 -1.20 -18.77 8.90
C GLU A 75 -2.05 -19.11 10.13
N TYR A 76 -3.38 -19.06 9.96
CA TYR A 76 -4.40 -19.32 10.98
C TYR A 76 -4.48 -18.27 12.10
N GLU A 77 -3.68 -17.21 12.05
CA GLU A 77 -3.84 -16.08 12.94
C GLU A 77 -4.94 -15.14 12.46
N THR A 78 -5.54 -14.41 13.38
CA THR A 78 -6.41 -13.26 13.08
C THR A 78 -5.69 -12.00 13.53
N VAL A 79 -5.60 -11.03 12.64
CA VAL A 79 -5.09 -9.69 12.97
C VAL A 79 -6.22 -8.68 12.97
N LYS A 80 -6.15 -7.73 13.88
CA LYS A 80 -7.03 -6.55 13.93
C LYS A 80 -6.36 -5.39 13.24
N ILE A 81 -7.01 -4.83 12.24
CA ILE A 81 -6.52 -3.63 11.55
C ILE A 81 -7.43 -2.46 11.92
N SER A 82 -6.91 -1.58 12.75
CA SER A 82 -7.53 -0.30 13.09
C SER A 82 -7.08 0.77 12.11
N THR A 83 -8.00 1.62 11.64
CA THR A 83 -7.70 2.66 10.66
C THR A 83 -8.46 3.95 10.92
N TRP A 84 -7.82 5.10 10.66
CA TRP A 84 -8.40 6.43 10.81
C TRP A 84 -7.76 7.46 9.89
N VAL A 85 -8.46 8.56 9.64
CA VAL A 85 -7.95 9.71 8.91
C VAL A 85 -7.21 10.62 9.89
N SER A 86 -5.90 10.81 9.70
CA SER A 86 -5.05 11.61 10.60
C SER A 86 -4.84 13.05 10.12
N ALA A 87 -4.81 13.25 8.79
CA ALA A 87 -4.63 14.57 8.20
C ALA A 87 -5.42 14.69 6.90
N ILE A 88 -5.91 15.91 6.65
CA ILE A 88 -6.64 16.25 5.43
C ILE A 88 -6.06 17.56 4.92
N GLY A 89 -5.55 17.51 3.70
CA GLY A 89 -5.19 18.66 2.91
C GLY A 89 -6.19 18.88 1.77
N ARG A 90 -5.96 19.91 0.99
CA ARG A 90 -6.84 20.28 -0.12
C ARG A 90 -6.97 19.19 -1.19
N VAL A 91 -5.88 18.52 -1.53
CA VAL A 91 -5.84 17.50 -2.61
C VAL A 91 -5.46 16.10 -2.14
N ALA A 92 -5.10 15.94 -0.87
CA ALA A 92 -4.72 14.64 -0.32
C ALA A 92 -5.07 14.52 1.15
N SER A 93 -5.39 13.29 1.57
CA SER A 93 -5.59 12.92 2.97
C SER A 93 -4.62 11.81 3.38
N THR A 94 -4.17 11.85 4.64
CA THR A 94 -3.35 10.80 5.24
C THR A 94 -4.23 9.91 6.10
N ARG A 95 -4.12 8.60 5.88
CA ARG A 95 -4.80 7.58 6.68
C ARG A 95 -3.73 6.72 7.37
N LEU A 96 -3.92 6.46 8.65
CA LEU A 96 -3.05 5.63 9.45
C LEU A 96 -3.70 4.30 9.78
N PHE A 97 -2.85 3.31 10.09
CA PHE A 97 -3.25 1.95 10.43
C PHE A 97 -2.38 1.40 11.56
N ALA A 98 -3.03 0.73 12.51
CA ALA A 98 -2.41 -0.13 13.50
C ALA A 98 -2.85 -1.56 13.21
N ILE A 99 -1.90 -2.47 13.13
CA ILE A 99 -2.13 -3.91 12.94
C ILE A 99 -1.72 -4.61 14.23
N GLU A 100 -2.66 -5.25 14.90
CA GLU A 100 -2.49 -5.86 16.20
C GLU A 100 -2.91 -7.34 16.17
N ASP A 101 -2.32 -8.16 17.02
CA ASP A 101 -2.82 -9.51 17.30
C ASP A 101 -4.10 -9.44 18.19
N LEU A 102 -4.70 -10.59 18.47
CA LEU A 102 -5.93 -10.65 19.28
C LEU A 102 -5.71 -10.23 20.75
N ASP A 103 -4.47 -10.28 21.22
CA ASP A 103 -4.09 -9.86 22.58
C ASP A 103 -3.80 -8.34 22.65
N GLY A 104 -3.85 -7.64 21.51
CA GLY A 104 -3.62 -6.19 21.40
C GLY A 104 -2.14 -5.82 21.27
N ASN A 105 -1.25 -6.77 20.97
CA ASN A 105 0.14 -6.46 20.70
C ASN A 105 0.30 -5.90 19.29
N LEU A 106 0.97 -4.76 19.16
CA LEU A 106 1.23 -4.12 17.88
C LEU A 106 2.21 -4.97 17.05
N MET A 107 1.76 -5.41 15.88
CA MET A 107 2.55 -6.21 14.92
C MET A 107 3.14 -5.34 13.81
N ALA A 108 2.33 -4.43 13.29
CA ALA A 108 2.76 -3.53 12.22
C ALA A 108 2.01 -2.20 12.28
N THR A 109 2.55 -1.21 11.62
CA THR A 109 1.91 0.09 11.40
C THR A 109 1.98 0.46 9.93
N ALA A 110 1.02 1.24 9.45
CA ALA A 110 1.06 1.74 8.09
C ALA A 110 0.49 3.14 7.98
N SER A 111 0.86 3.82 6.91
CA SER A 111 0.26 5.07 6.48
C SER A 111 0.08 5.10 4.97
N THR A 112 -0.98 5.75 4.52
CA THR A 112 -1.30 5.90 3.10
C THR A 112 -1.69 7.34 2.80
N LEU A 113 -1.37 7.79 1.59
CA LEU A 113 -1.75 9.10 1.08
C LEU A 113 -2.76 8.91 -0.06
N TRP A 114 -3.96 9.45 0.12
CA TRP A 114 -5.08 9.30 -0.80
C TRP A 114 -5.49 10.63 -1.41
N SER A 115 -5.88 10.60 -2.68
CA SER A 115 -6.51 11.71 -3.38
C SER A 115 -7.79 11.23 -4.06
N ILE A 116 -8.67 12.16 -4.41
CA ILE A 116 -9.83 11.89 -5.25
C ILE A 116 -9.58 12.50 -6.62
N ILE A 117 -9.89 11.74 -7.65
CA ILE A 117 -9.88 12.24 -9.03
C ILE A 117 -11.29 12.26 -9.61
N ASP A 118 -11.53 13.18 -10.50
CA ASP A 118 -12.67 13.14 -11.41
C ASP A 118 -12.42 12.08 -12.49
N THR A 119 -13.36 11.15 -12.66
CA THR A 119 -13.16 9.99 -13.56
C THR A 119 -13.14 10.36 -15.04
N THR A 120 -13.71 11.52 -15.40
CA THR A 120 -13.77 12.02 -16.78
C THR A 120 -12.53 12.83 -17.13
N THR A 121 -12.20 13.82 -16.29
CA THR A 121 -11.07 14.74 -16.57
C THR A 121 -9.74 14.20 -16.08
N ARG A 122 -9.75 13.20 -15.19
CA ARG A 122 -8.57 12.62 -14.53
C ARG A 122 -7.80 13.60 -13.64
N HIS A 123 -8.38 14.77 -13.34
CA HIS A 123 -7.78 15.76 -12.45
C HIS A 123 -8.16 15.50 -11.00
N MET A 124 -7.23 15.82 -10.08
CA MET A 124 -7.51 15.82 -8.64
C MET A 124 -8.58 16.83 -8.31
N VAL A 125 -9.49 16.47 -7.40
CA VAL A 125 -10.54 17.37 -6.89
C VAL A 125 -10.19 17.86 -5.49
N ASP A 126 -10.79 18.97 -5.10
CA ASP A 126 -10.66 19.50 -3.73
C ASP A 126 -11.39 18.57 -2.75
N LEU A 127 -10.64 17.97 -1.82
CA LEU A 127 -11.20 17.03 -0.83
C LEU A 127 -12.13 17.73 0.16
N ILE A 128 -11.82 18.97 0.52
CA ILE A 128 -12.60 19.73 1.53
C ILE A 128 -13.94 20.14 0.96
N GLU A 129 -13.97 20.57 -0.31
CA GLU A 129 -15.20 20.98 -0.98
C GLU A 129 -16.07 19.80 -1.45
N THR A 130 -15.45 18.67 -1.76
CA THR A 130 -16.13 17.50 -2.38
C THR A 130 -16.58 16.45 -1.38
N THR A 131 -16.06 16.48 -0.17
CA THR A 131 -16.37 15.47 0.85
C THR A 131 -16.52 16.11 2.22
N ASP A 132 -17.29 15.45 3.10
CA ASP A 132 -17.34 15.78 4.53
C ASP A 132 -16.25 15.03 5.32
N LEU A 133 -15.13 14.69 4.66
CA LEU A 133 -14.06 13.87 5.25
C LEU A 133 -13.48 14.52 6.52
N SER A 134 -13.52 15.85 6.61
CA SER A 134 -13.02 16.61 7.75
C SER A 134 -13.65 16.23 9.09
N GLN A 135 -14.93 15.81 9.10
CA GLN A 135 -15.62 15.36 10.31
C GLN A 135 -15.08 14.03 10.86
N TYR A 136 -14.40 13.25 10.03
CA TYR A 136 -13.83 11.94 10.39
C TYR A 136 -12.35 12.00 10.75
N LYS A 137 -11.76 13.20 10.75
CA LYS A 137 -10.39 13.37 11.22
C LYS A 137 -10.32 13.12 12.72
N THR A 138 -9.39 12.27 13.13
CA THR A 138 -9.11 12.06 14.55
C THR A 138 -7.73 12.58 14.96
N THR A 139 -7.64 12.99 16.23
CA THR A 139 -6.39 13.42 16.85
C THR A 139 -5.71 12.26 17.61
N HIS A 140 -6.11 11.03 17.32
CA HIS A 140 -5.52 9.85 17.95
C HIS A 140 -3.98 9.94 17.94
N PRO A 141 -3.30 9.55 19.04
CA PRO A 141 -1.85 9.64 19.13
C PRO A 141 -1.18 8.96 17.94
N SER A 142 -0.10 9.58 17.46
CA SER A 142 0.73 8.98 16.43
C SER A 142 1.27 7.64 16.94
N ILE A 143 1.06 6.57 16.18
CA ILE A 143 1.62 5.24 16.43
C ILE A 143 3.06 5.12 15.92
N GLY A 144 3.80 6.23 15.84
CA GLY A 144 5.17 6.26 15.37
C GLY A 144 5.32 6.15 13.84
N VAL A 145 4.23 6.28 13.07
CA VAL A 145 4.26 6.21 11.61
C VAL A 145 4.36 7.61 11.02
N GLN A 146 5.28 7.77 10.10
CA GLN A 146 5.46 9.02 9.33
C GLN A 146 4.50 9.07 8.13
N THR A 147 4.27 10.27 7.61
CA THR A 147 3.60 10.43 6.32
C THR A 147 4.48 9.83 5.22
N PRO A 148 3.92 9.03 4.29
CA PRO A 148 4.71 8.41 3.23
C PRO A 148 5.42 9.47 2.37
N HIS A 149 6.73 9.34 2.22
CA HIS A 149 7.55 10.27 1.44
C HIS A 149 7.70 9.84 -0.02
N ARG A 150 8.25 10.73 -0.84
CA ARG A 150 8.60 10.42 -2.23
C ARG A 150 9.87 9.60 -2.28
N ILE A 151 9.85 8.50 -3.04
CA ILE A 151 11.02 7.67 -3.33
C ILE A 151 11.72 8.26 -4.55
N GLU A 152 13.03 8.50 -4.42
CA GLU A 152 13.89 8.95 -5.52
C GLU A 152 15.01 7.92 -5.73
N ILE A 153 15.30 7.63 -6.98
CA ILE A 153 16.49 6.82 -7.30
C ILE A 153 17.69 7.76 -7.21
N PRO A 154 18.68 7.46 -6.35
CA PRO A 154 19.88 8.27 -6.21
C PRO A 154 20.63 8.42 -7.54
N ARG A 155 21.08 9.63 -7.87
CA ARG A 155 21.71 9.94 -9.17
C ARG A 155 23.01 9.18 -9.42
N HIS A 156 23.69 8.72 -8.37
CA HIS A 156 24.91 7.93 -8.49
C HIS A 156 24.65 6.46 -8.87
N LEU A 157 23.40 6.01 -8.82
CA LEU A 157 23.00 4.69 -9.32
C LEU A 157 22.66 4.80 -10.81
N GLU A 158 23.68 4.74 -11.66
CA GLU A 158 23.55 4.96 -13.12
C GLU A 158 22.75 3.86 -13.82
N ALA A 159 22.83 2.61 -13.32
CA ALA A 159 22.12 1.47 -13.86
C ALA A 159 21.52 0.60 -12.75
N PRO A 160 20.40 -0.11 -13.00
CA PRO A 160 19.88 -1.07 -12.04
C PRO A 160 20.84 -2.26 -11.85
N THR A 161 20.85 -2.83 -10.66
CA THR A 161 21.61 -4.05 -10.34
C THR A 161 21.02 -5.25 -11.07
N ILE A 162 19.70 -5.31 -11.14
CA ILE A 162 18.93 -6.36 -11.82
C ILE A 162 17.85 -5.73 -12.68
N GLU A 163 17.71 -6.25 -13.90
CA GLU A 163 16.61 -5.92 -14.80
C GLU A 163 15.79 -7.18 -15.08
N SER A 164 14.50 -7.06 -14.89
CA SER A 164 13.53 -8.10 -15.24
C SER A 164 12.26 -7.47 -15.80
N SER A 165 11.32 -8.29 -16.25
CA SER A 165 10.05 -7.77 -16.76
C SER A 165 8.90 -8.73 -16.47
N HIS A 166 7.69 -8.18 -16.38
CA HIS A 166 6.45 -8.93 -16.22
C HIS A 166 5.43 -8.52 -17.29
N ALA A 167 4.94 -9.49 -18.06
CA ALA A 167 3.82 -9.27 -18.97
C ALA A 167 2.51 -9.26 -18.17
N VAL A 168 1.76 -8.17 -18.25
CA VAL A 168 0.50 -8.02 -17.53
C VAL A 168 -0.51 -9.06 -18.01
N VAL A 169 -1.01 -9.89 -17.09
CA VAL A 169 -1.98 -10.96 -17.34
C VAL A 169 -3.32 -10.67 -16.64
N TYR A 170 -4.36 -11.45 -16.95
CA TYR A 170 -5.72 -11.25 -16.43
C TYR A 170 -5.79 -11.12 -14.90
N THR A 171 -5.04 -11.97 -14.16
CA THR A 171 -5.05 -11.98 -12.69
C THR A 171 -4.32 -10.80 -12.04
N ASP A 172 -3.68 -9.96 -12.83
CA ASP A 172 -3.06 -8.72 -12.35
C ASP A 172 -4.02 -7.53 -12.37
N ILE A 173 -5.13 -7.66 -13.10
CA ILE A 173 -6.07 -6.57 -13.37
C ILE A 173 -7.16 -6.53 -12.31
N ASP A 174 -7.39 -5.35 -11.74
CA ASP A 174 -8.46 -5.08 -10.80
C ASP A 174 -9.81 -4.76 -11.50
N MET A 175 -10.85 -4.53 -10.71
CA MET A 175 -12.18 -4.19 -11.20
C MET A 175 -12.25 -2.85 -11.95
N ASN A 176 -11.26 -1.97 -11.78
CA ASN A 176 -11.13 -0.71 -12.51
C ASN A 176 -10.42 -0.89 -13.86
N ARG A 177 -10.06 -2.13 -14.23
CA ARG A 177 -9.31 -2.51 -15.44
C ARG A 177 -7.87 -1.96 -15.50
N HIS A 178 -7.28 -1.70 -14.34
CA HIS A 178 -5.87 -1.34 -14.18
C HIS A 178 -5.13 -2.45 -13.43
N VAL A 179 -3.82 -2.44 -13.49
CA VAL A 179 -3.01 -3.32 -12.66
C VAL A 179 -3.29 -3.02 -11.19
N ASN A 180 -3.65 -4.05 -10.41
CA ASN A 180 -3.86 -3.94 -8.98
C ASN A 180 -2.60 -3.40 -8.31
N SER A 181 -2.75 -2.43 -7.41
CA SER A 181 -1.63 -1.75 -6.75
C SER A 181 -0.66 -2.69 -6.03
N MET A 182 -1.14 -3.78 -5.43
CA MET A 182 -0.29 -4.74 -4.73
C MET A 182 0.48 -5.68 -5.66
N LYS A 183 0.13 -5.75 -6.94
CA LYS A 183 0.89 -6.52 -7.94
C LYS A 183 2.28 -5.95 -8.19
N TYR A 184 2.42 -4.62 -8.19
CA TYR A 184 3.75 -4.00 -8.31
C TYR A 184 4.68 -4.45 -7.18
N LEU A 185 4.16 -4.52 -5.94
CA LEU A 185 4.93 -5.01 -4.79
C LEU A 185 5.25 -6.50 -4.92
N GLN A 186 4.30 -7.32 -5.38
CA GLN A 186 4.53 -8.73 -5.65
C GLN A 186 5.68 -8.92 -6.65
N TRP A 187 5.63 -8.26 -7.81
CA TRP A 187 6.65 -8.40 -8.85
C TRP A 187 8.03 -7.89 -8.40
N ALA A 188 8.07 -6.82 -7.59
CA ALA A 188 9.33 -6.34 -7.02
C ALA A 188 9.96 -7.41 -6.12
N ILE A 189 9.18 -8.04 -5.23
CA ILE A 189 9.64 -9.10 -4.34
C ILE A 189 10.07 -10.34 -5.15
N ASP A 190 9.30 -10.74 -6.17
CA ASP A 190 9.60 -11.90 -7.02
C ASP A 190 10.94 -11.74 -7.79
N SER A 191 11.49 -10.52 -7.90
CA SER A 191 12.81 -10.26 -8.48
C SER A 191 13.97 -10.45 -7.49
N ILE A 192 13.71 -10.70 -6.21
CA ILE A 192 14.70 -10.96 -5.16
C ILE A 192 14.95 -12.48 -5.08
N PRO A 193 16.22 -12.93 -4.89
CA PRO A 193 16.51 -14.34 -4.76
C PRO A 193 15.73 -15.02 -3.63
N ILE A 194 15.15 -16.19 -3.91
CA ILE A 194 14.32 -16.93 -2.95
C ILE A 194 15.07 -17.26 -1.65
N ASP A 195 16.34 -17.64 -1.75
CA ASP A 195 17.16 -18.00 -0.59
C ASP A 195 17.32 -16.82 0.38
N TYR A 196 17.42 -15.60 -0.16
CA TYR A 196 17.44 -14.38 0.64
C TYR A 196 16.08 -14.17 1.33
N LEU A 197 14.97 -14.30 0.60
CA LEU A 197 13.61 -14.11 1.13
C LEU A 197 13.22 -15.15 2.19
N LEU A 198 13.84 -16.34 2.19
CA LEU A 198 13.60 -17.36 3.20
C LEU A 198 14.22 -17.02 4.55
N THR A 199 15.31 -16.25 4.56
CA THR A 199 16.12 -15.96 5.75
C THR A 199 15.96 -14.51 6.25
N HIS A 200 15.56 -13.57 5.40
CA HIS A 200 15.40 -12.16 5.74
C HIS A 200 13.92 -11.73 5.66
N ALA A 201 13.50 -10.90 6.59
CA ALA A 201 12.14 -10.37 6.62
C ALA A 201 12.13 -8.86 6.34
N PRO A 202 11.24 -8.36 5.47
CA PRO A 202 11.07 -6.92 5.32
C PRO A 202 10.61 -6.28 6.64
N THR A 203 11.32 -5.25 7.09
CA THR A 203 10.97 -4.48 8.28
C THR A 203 10.31 -3.15 7.93
N GLU A 204 10.63 -2.61 6.75
CA GLU A 204 10.03 -1.39 6.24
C GLU A 204 9.79 -1.47 4.73
N CYS A 205 8.64 -0.96 4.28
CA CYS A 205 8.26 -0.88 2.88
C CYS A 205 7.66 0.48 2.58
N HIS A 206 8.15 1.14 1.54
CA HIS A 206 7.56 2.35 0.98
C HIS A 206 7.16 2.10 -0.47
N ILE A 207 6.01 2.62 -0.88
CA ILE A 207 5.48 2.48 -2.24
C ILE A 207 4.99 3.85 -2.72
N ASN A 208 5.38 4.24 -3.92
CA ASN A 208 4.84 5.40 -4.62
C ASN A 208 4.20 4.95 -5.93
N PHE A 209 2.89 5.15 -6.05
CA PHE A 209 2.12 4.91 -7.27
C PHE A 209 2.08 6.20 -8.07
N THR A 210 2.51 6.17 -9.34
CA THR A 210 2.65 7.38 -10.17
C THR A 210 1.82 7.34 -11.45
N HIS A 211 1.80 6.20 -12.14
CA HIS A 211 1.00 6.00 -13.34
C HIS A 211 0.37 4.62 -13.32
N GLU A 212 -0.83 4.52 -13.86
CA GLU A 212 -1.52 3.24 -14.04
C GLU A 212 -0.84 2.42 -15.14
N ALA A 213 -0.74 1.11 -14.93
CA ALA A 213 -0.45 0.16 -15.99
C ALA A 213 -1.74 -0.52 -16.44
N LEU A 214 -1.79 -0.85 -17.73
CA LEU A 214 -2.98 -1.34 -18.42
C LEU A 214 -2.79 -2.79 -18.90
N PRO A 215 -3.88 -3.50 -19.22
CA PRO A 215 -3.81 -4.80 -19.90
C PRO A 215 -2.89 -4.77 -21.13
N HIS A 216 -2.25 -5.88 -21.42
CA HIS A 216 -1.35 -6.07 -22.58
C HIS A 216 -0.04 -5.27 -22.55
N GLN A 217 0.27 -4.58 -21.46
CA GLN A 217 1.57 -3.95 -21.27
C GLN A 217 2.58 -4.94 -20.68
N THR A 218 3.86 -4.66 -20.92
CA THR A 218 4.97 -5.29 -20.19
C THR A 218 5.56 -4.26 -19.25
N ILE A 219 5.78 -4.64 -18.01
CA ILE A 219 6.35 -3.78 -16.98
C ILE A 219 7.83 -4.18 -16.79
N ALA A 220 8.73 -3.26 -17.08
CA ALA A 220 10.13 -3.40 -16.74
C ALA A 220 10.29 -3.19 -15.23
N ILE A 221 11.01 -4.08 -14.57
CA ILE A 221 11.28 -4.08 -13.13
C ILE A 221 12.77 -3.86 -12.96
N ASN A 222 13.15 -2.63 -12.61
CA ASN A 222 14.53 -2.24 -12.39
C ASN A 222 14.79 -2.23 -10.88
N ARG A 223 15.65 -3.14 -10.39
CA ARG A 223 16.07 -3.21 -8.99
C ARG A 223 17.45 -2.58 -8.83
N TYR A 224 17.57 -1.77 -7.78
CA TYR A 224 18.83 -1.14 -7.35
C TYR A 224 19.12 -1.59 -5.93
N ASP A 225 20.20 -2.32 -5.74
CA ASP A 225 20.66 -2.75 -4.42
C ASP A 225 21.53 -1.65 -3.84
N ILE A 226 21.05 -0.98 -2.79
CA ILE A 226 21.78 0.09 -2.10
C ILE A 226 22.86 -0.53 -1.21
N ASP A 227 22.48 -1.59 -0.51
CA ASP A 227 23.31 -2.48 0.29
C ASP A 227 22.65 -3.86 0.39
N GLU A 228 23.15 -4.72 1.30
CA GLU A 228 22.62 -6.09 1.50
C GLU A 228 21.15 -6.12 1.91
N ASN A 229 20.68 -5.10 2.63
CA ASN A 229 19.34 -5.08 3.25
C ASN A 229 18.41 -4.02 2.66
N ASN A 230 18.90 -3.16 1.75
CA ASN A 230 18.11 -2.06 1.22
C ASN A 230 18.04 -2.12 -0.31
N HIS A 231 16.82 -2.27 -0.82
CA HIS A 231 16.54 -2.37 -2.24
C HIS A 231 15.55 -1.30 -2.69
N LEU A 232 15.84 -0.67 -3.84
CA LEU A 232 14.93 0.24 -4.53
C LEU A 232 14.46 -0.39 -5.83
N PHE A 233 13.22 -0.11 -6.20
CA PHE A 233 12.62 -0.59 -7.46
C PHE A 233 11.99 0.58 -8.22
N ASP A 234 12.19 0.59 -9.54
CA ASP A 234 11.54 1.49 -10.47
C ASP A 234 10.82 0.65 -11.54
N LEU A 235 9.51 0.53 -11.42
CA LEU A 235 8.68 -0.26 -12.32
C LEU A 235 8.13 0.65 -13.42
N LYS A 236 8.48 0.35 -14.67
CA LYS A 236 8.18 1.20 -15.83
C LYS A 236 7.32 0.45 -16.85
N ASN A 237 6.38 1.17 -17.44
CA ASN A 237 5.60 0.65 -18.56
C ASN A 237 6.40 0.69 -19.88
N THR A 238 5.82 0.16 -20.95
CA THR A 238 6.41 0.10 -22.31
C THR A 238 6.76 1.46 -22.91
N GLN A 239 6.23 2.57 -22.34
CA GLN A 239 6.55 3.94 -22.74
C GLN A 239 7.70 4.53 -21.92
N GLY A 240 8.34 3.74 -21.04
CA GLY A 240 9.40 4.18 -20.14
C GLY A 240 8.91 5.05 -18.97
N ARG A 241 7.60 5.19 -18.77
CA ARG A 241 7.04 5.95 -17.65
C ARG A 241 7.03 5.09 -16.39
N THR A 242 7.52 5.64 -15.28
CA THR A 242 7.42 4.99 -13.97
C THR A 242 5.96 4.83 -13.57
N CYS A 243 5.54 3.59 -13.34
CA CYS A 243 4.23 3.25 -12.77
C CYS A 243 4.30 3.22 -11.25
N CYS A 244 5.34 2.59 -10.72
CA CYS A 244 5.50 2.41 -9.28
C CYS A 244 6.98 2.47 -8.89
N ARG A 245 7.27 3.09 -7.74
CA ARG A 245 8.57 2.97 -7.05
C ARG A 245 8.37 2.34 -5.70
N ILE A 246 9.30 1.46 -5.34
CA ILE A 246 9.25 0.74 -4.07
C ILE A 246 10.62 0.82 -3.41
N SER A 247 10.63 1.00 -2.09
CA SER A 247 11.80 0.82 -1.24
C SER A 247 11.50 -0.27 -0.23
N LEU A 248 12.37 -1.25 -0.12
CA LEU A 248 12.30 -2.33 0.86
C LEU A 248 13.54 -2.29 1.74
N THR A 249 13.33 -2.35 3.05
CA THR A 249 14.38 -2.56 4.05
C THR A 249 14.12 -3.88 4.75
N TYR A 250 15.15 -4.72 4.87
CA TYR A 250 15.11 -6.02 5.51
C TYR A 250 15.83 -5.97 6.86
N ASP A 251 15.55 -6.94 7.72
CA ASP A 251 16.34 -7.21 8.93
C ASP A 251 17.77 -7.64 8.56
N ALA A 252 18.71 -7.41 9.47
CA ALA A 252 20.11 -7.82 9.32
C ALA A 252 20.32 -9.27 9.75
#